data_35bc0ea010e96064d3fb11a8cb33fbe3
#
_entry.id   35bc0ea010e96064d3fb11a8cb33fbe3
#
_cell.length_a   1.000
_cell.length_b   1.000
_cell.length_c   1.000
_cell.angle_alpha   90.00
_cell.angle_beta   90.00
_cell.angle_gamma   90.00
#
_symmetry.space_group_name_H-M   'P 1'
#
loop_
_entity.id
_entity.type
_entity.pdbx_description
1 polymer ?
#
loop_
_entity_poly.entity_id
_entity_poly.type
_entity_poly.pdbx_seq_one_letter_code
_entity_poly.pdbx_strand_id
1 'polypeptide(L)'
;MKKKDEMNAFLGRNTEFDGKLSFTGSVRVDGRFKGEISGEGTLIVGDAATVQADVRVSHLIISGEIRGSLFAGERIEIHAPGKVFGNIQAPIIVMDEGVIFDGECRMSAAGKLQDENEATQT
;
A
#
# COMPACT_ATOMS: atom_id res chain seq x y z
N MET A 1 8.36 1.28 -25.01
CA MET A 1 8.39 1.20 -24.56
C MET A 1 8.46 0.74 -23.79
N LYS A 2 8.28 0.53 -23.55
CA LYS A 2 8.40 0.19 -22.90
C LYS A 2 8.37 -0.42 -21.97
N LYS A 3 8.66 -0.70 -21.67
CA LYS A 3 8.60 -1.31 -20.71
C LYS A 3 8.03 -0.82 -19.61
N LYS A 4 7.06 -0.94 -19.32
CA LYS A 4 6.41 -0.43 -18.37
C LYS A 4 6.24 -1.21 -17.23
N ASP A 5 6.41 -2.43 -17.21
CA ASP A 5 6.31 -3.22 -16.10
C ASP A 5 7.56 -3.30 -15.35
N GLU A 6 8.59 -2.64 -15.76
CA GLU A 6 9.82 -2.65 -15.07
C GLU A 6 9.76 -1.83 -13.84
N MET A 7 10.55 -2.21 -12.86
CA MET A 7 10.62 -1.48 -11.64
C MET A 7 11.28 -0.14 -11.88
N ASN A 8 10.58 0.93 -11.54
CA ASN A 8 11.07 2.26 -11.78
C ASN A 8 11.96 2.76 -10.67
N ALA A 9 11.80 2.22 -9.47
CA ALA A 9 12.64 2.63 -8.35
C ALA A 9 12.72 1.48 -7.35
N PHE A 10 13.81 1.45 -6.63
CA PHE A 10 14.04 0.44 -5.64
C PHE A 10 14.79 1.05 -4.47
N LEU A 11 14.19 0.97 -3.28
CA LEU A 11 14.84 1.41 -2.06
C LEU A 11 15.23 0.17 -1.30
N GLY A 12 16.52 -0.12 -1.30
CA GLY A 12 17.01 -1.35 -0.72
C GLY A 12 17.04 -1.32 0.79
N ARG A 13 17.43 -2.43 1.38
CA ARG A 13 17.61 -2.52 2.81
C ARG A 13 18.65 -1.54 3.25
N ASN A 14 18.51 -1.05 4.44
CA ASN A 14 19.48 -0.10 5.02
C ASN A 14 19.46 1.25 4.33
N THR A 15 18.44 1.56 3.57
CA THR A 15 18.27 2.89 3.04
C THR A 15 17.14 3.57 3.77
N GLU A 16 17.17 4.89 3.79
CA GLU A 16 16.12 5.70 4.37
C GLU A 16 15.77 6.81 3.40
N PHE A 17 14.49 7.06 3.27
CA PHE A 17 14.01 8.11 2.41
C PHE A 17 12.98 8.91 3.18
N ASP A 18 13.11 10.23 3.13
CA ASP A 18 12.21 11.11 3.82
C ASP A 18 11.77 12.18 2.83
N GLY A 19 10.50 12.26 2.53
CA GLY A 19 10.00 13.24 1.59
C GLY A 19 8.83 12.71 0.80
N LYS A 20 8.70 13.18 -0.42
CA LYS A 20 7.62 12.80 -1.30
C LYS A 20 8.14 12.01 -2.47
N LEU A 21 7.45 10.95 -2.77
CA LEU A 21 7.81 10.11 -3.91
C LEU A 21 6.62 10.07 -4.86
N SER A 22 6.85 10.42 -6.11
CA SER A 22 5.85 10.30 -7.16
C SER A 22 6.41 9.37 -8.23
N PHE A 23 5.57 8.50 -8.74
CA PHE A 23 6.06 7.56 -9.72
C PHE A 23 4.95 7.08 -10.64
N THR A 24 5.38 6.50 -11.76
CA THR A 24 4.52 5.78 -12.69
C THR A 24 5.22 4.44 -12.92
N GLY A 25 4.48 3.35 -12.86
CA GLY A 25 5.09 2.03 -13.01
C GLY A 25 5.16 1.31 -11.69
N SER A 26 6.33 0.81 -11.34
CA SER A 26 6.48 0.01 -10.13
C SER A 26 7.62 0.52 -9.28
N VAL A 27 7.38 0.54 -7.98
CA VAL A 27 8.40 0.93 -7.00
C VAL A 27 8.41 -0.12 -5.91
N ARG A 28 9.59 -0.53 -5.50
CA ARG A 28 9.74 -1.47 -4.40
C ARG A 28 10.54 -0.82 -3.29
N VAL A 29 10.05 -0.96 -2.05
CA VAL A 29 10.70 -0.41 -0.88
C VAL A 29 11.06 -1.57 0.04
N ASP A 30 12.34 -1.70 0.37
CA ASP A 30 12.80 -2.67 1.35
C ASP A 30 13.47 -1.99 2.52
N GLY A 31 13.64 -0.68 2.49
CA GLY A 31 14.23 0.09 3.56
C GLY A 31 13.17 0.86 4.33
N ARG A 32 13.53 2.05 4.77
CA ARG A 32 12.63 2.90 5.52
C ARG A 32 12.16 4.07 4.68
N PHE A 33 10.90 4.35 4.76
CA PHE A 33 10.31 5.47 4.03
C PHE A 33 9.43 6.26 4.96
N LYS A 34 9.57 7.58 4.92
CA LYS A 34 8.70 8.49 5.62
C LYS A 34 8.25 9.58 4.68
N GLY A 35 6.97 9.95 4.76
CA GLY A 35 6.49 11.07 3.98
C GLY A 35 5.24 10.71 3.20
N GLU A 36 5.28 10.90 1.88
CA GLU A 36 4.13 10.64 1.03
C GLU A 36 4.56 9.89 -0.20
N ILE A 37 3.73 8.97 -0.62
CA ILE A 37 3.96 8.23 -1.84
C ILE A 37 2.71 8.35 -2.69
N SER A 38 2.87 8.76 -3.93
CA SER A 38 1.76 8.81 -4.86
C SER A 38 2.22 8.36 -6.22
N GLY A 39 1.32 7.73 -6.96
CA GLY A 39 1.67 7.30 -8.29
C GLY A 39 0.59 6.47 -8.92
N GLU A 40 0.77 6.23 -10.21
CA GLU A 40 -0.11 5.35 -10.94
C GLU A 40 0.66 4.10 -11.26
N GLY A 41 0.40 3.08 -10.51
CA GLY A 41 1.10 1.83 -10.70
C GLY A 41 1.12 1.04 -9.41
N THR A 42 2.19 0.29 -9.22
CA THR A 42 2.26 -0.65 -8.12
C THR A 42 3.35 -0.24 -7.14
N LEU A 43 2.99 -0.21 -5.86
CA LEU A 43 3.96 -0.04 -4.81
C LEU A 43 4.10 -1.36 -4.08
N ILE A 44 5.33 -1.84 -3.93
CA ILE A 44 5.61 -3.08 -3.25
C ILE A 44 6.40 -2.76 -1.99
N VAL A 45 5.86 -3.14 -0.83
CA VAL A 45 6.52 -2.95 0.44
C VAL A 45 7.05 -4.31 0.86
N GLY A 46 8.35 -4.48 0.78
CA GLY A 46 8.99 -5.76 1.07
C GLY A 46 8.97 -6.09 2.56
N ASP A 47 9.32 -7.32 2.90
CA ASP A 47 9.19 -7.79 4.26
C ASP A 47 10.18 -7.13 5.21
N ALA A 48 11.23 -6.52 4.69
CA ALA A 48 12.19 -5.80 5.53
C ALA A 48 11.88 -4.30 5.62
N ALA A 49 10.82 -3.86 4.96
CA ALA A 49 10.54 -2.43 4.86
C ALA A 49 9.73 -1.93 6.03
N THR A 50 9.93 -0.65 6.34
CA THR A 50 9.11 0.06 7.29
C THR A 50 8.71 1.36 6.61
N VAL A 51 7.41 1.55 6.41
CA VAL A 51 6.89 2.72 5.72
C VAL A 51 5.97 3.46 6.67
N GLN A 52 6.20 4.76 6.79
CA GLN A 52 5.38 5.62 7.62
C GLN A 52 4.98 6.79 6.74
N ALA A 53 3.87 6.64 6.03
CA ALA A 53 3.55 7.58 4.98
C ALA A 53 2.09 7.53 4.61
N ASP A 54 1.66 8.57 3.91
CA ASP A 54 0.38 8.54 3.24
C ASP A 54 0.63 8.02 1.82
N VAL A 55 -0.09 6.99 1.45
CA VAL A 55 0.15 6.30 0.20
C VAL A 55 -1.10 6.39 -0.67
N ARG A 56 -0.88 6.74 -1.92
CA ARG A 56 -1.97 6.82 -2.89
C ARG A 56 -1.46 6.26 -4.22
N VAL A 57 -1.81 5.03 -4.50
CA VAL A 57 -1.32 4.33 -5.68
C VAL A 57 -2.47 3.54 -6.28
N SER A 58 -2.22 2.88 -7.40
CA SER A 58 -3.24 2.02 -8.00
C SER A 58 -3.27 0.66 -7.35
N HIS A 59 -2.12 0.10 -7.10
CA HIS A 59 -1.97 -1.25 -6.57
C HIS A 59 -0.96 -1.21 -5.43
N LEU A 60 -1.30 -1.81 -4.32
CA LEU A 60 -0.41 -1.80 -3.16
C LEU A 60 -0.22 -3.22 -2.68
N ILE A 61 1.03 -3.65 -2.57
CA ILE A 61 1.36 -5.00 -2.10
C ILE A 61 2.26 -4.84 -0.89
N ILE A 62 1.83 -5.37 0.25
CA ILE A 62 2.50 -5.15 1.52
C ILE A 62 2.93 -6.47 2.11
N SER A 63 4.21 -6.62 2.40
CA SER A 63 4.71 -7.76 3.17
C SER A 63 5.48 -7.30 4.40
N GLY A 64 5.70 -6.00 4.54
CA GLY A 64 6.42 -5.44 5.67
C GLY A 64 5.51 -4.64 6.56
N GLU A 65 6.07 -3.65 7.21
CA GLU A 65 5.31 -2.83 8.13
C GLU A 65 5.00 -1.49 7.49
N ILE A 66 3.74 -1.05 7.59
CA ILE A 66 3.35 0.21 7.01
C ILE A 66 2.37 0.89 7.96
N ARG A 67 2.55 2.19 8.14
CA ARG A 67 1.73 3.02 9.01
C ARG A 67 1.28 4.25 8.26
N GLY A 68 0.02 4.61 8.42
CA GLY A 68 -0.50 5.83 7.83
C GLY A 68 -1.80 5.59 7.10
N SER A 69 -2.09 6.46 6.16
CA SER A 69 -3.30 6.37 5.37
C SER A 69 -2.94 5.78 4.02
N LEU A 70 -3.59 4.70 3.65
CA LEU A 70 -3.28 3.99 2.42
C LEU A 70 -4.50 4.00 1.53
N PHE A 71 -4.32 4.49 0.32
CA PHE A 71 -5.39 4.50 -0.65
C PHE A 71 -4.90 3.84 -1.93
N ALA A 72 -5.62 2.83 -2.37
CA ALA A 72 -5.34 2.20 -3.67
C ALA A 72 -6.57 2.29 -4.53
N GLY A 73 -6.38 2.70 -5.77
CA GLY A 73 -7.49 2.84 -6.68
C GLY A 73 -8.00 1.51 -7.20
N GLU A 74 -7.20 0.46 -7.11
CA GLU A 74 -7.58 -0.84 -7.63
C GLU A 74 -7.54 -1.94 -6.60
N ARG A 75 -6.43 -2.10 -5.89
CA ARG A 75 -6.30 -3.27 -5.05
C ARG A 75 -5.22 -3.09 -4.00
N ILE A 76 -5.48 -3.61 -2.81
CA ILE A 76 -4.48 -3.72 -1.76
C ILE A 76 -4.34 -5.18 -1.40
N GLU A 77 -3.10 -5.68 -1.39
CA GLU A 77 -2.81 -7.04 -0.97
C GLU A 77 -1.84 -6.98 0.20
N ILE A 78 -2.16 -7.68 1.25
CA ILE A 78 -1.32 -7.73 2.44
C ILE A 78 -0.97 -9.19 2.67
N HIS A 79 0.31 -9.49 2.59
CA HIS A 79 0.80 -10.85 2.73
C HIS A 79 1.60 -10.98 4.01
N ALA A 80 1.54 -12.14 4.64
CA ALA A 80 2.32 -12.37 5.84
C ALA A 80 3.80 -12.29 5.50
N PRO A 81 4.63 -11.74 6.36
CA PRO A 81 4.37 -11.27 7.72
C PRO A 81 3.97 -9.80 7.83
N GLY A 82 3.18 -9.30 6.93
CA GLY A 82 2.84 -7.90 6.86
C GLY A 82 2.12 -7.38 8.08
N LYS A 83 2.34 -6.11 8.37
CA LYS A 83 1.68 -5.41 9.46
C LYS A 83 1.23 -4.06 8.96
N VAL A 84 -0.03 -3.75 9.17
CA VAL A 84 -0.61 -2.50 8.72
C VAL A 84 -1.24 -1.79 9.90
N PHE A 85 -0.84 -0.55 10.11
CA PHE A 85 -1.39 0.29 11.16
C PHE A 85 -1.91 1.58 10.54
N GLY A 86 -3.20 1.81 10.68
CA GLY A 86 -3.80 3.01 10.14
C GLY A 86 -5.03 2.68 9.33
N ASN A 87 -5.27 3.52 8.32
CA ASN A 87 -6.49 3.37 7.53
C ASN A 87 -6.16 2.93 6.12
N ILE A 88 -6.95 1.99 5.61
CA ILE A 88 -6.77 1.57 4.22
C ILE A 88 -8.11 1.71 3.51
N GLN A 89 -8.03 2.01 2.24
CA GLN A 89 -9.20 2.16 1.40
C GLN A 89 -8.90 1.69 -0.01
N ALA A 90 -9.69 0.76 -0.49
CA ALA A 90 -9.53 0.24 -1.85
C ALA A 90 -10.78 -0.52 -2.23
N PRO A 91 -11.05 -0.68 -3.53
CA PRO A 91 -12.18 -1.51 -3.96
C PRO A 91 -11.98 -2.99 -3.64
N ILE A 92 -10.74 -3.45 -3.66
CA ILE A 92 -10.43 -4.85 -3.38
C ILE A 92 -9.32 -4.89 -2.35
N ILE A 93 -9.54 -5.63 -1.27
CA ILE A 93 -8.56 -5.77 -0.21
C ILE A 93 -8.41 -7.25 0.09
N VAL A 94 -7.18 -7.74 -0.01
CA VAL A 94 -6.86 -9.14 0.24
C VAL A 94 -5.86 -9.22 1.38
N MET A 95 -6.14 -10.05 2.36
CA MET A 95 -5.25 -10.25 3.50
C MET A 95 -5.02 -11.72 3.69
N ASP A 96 -3.75 -12.09 3.84
CA ASP A 96 -3.38 -13.46 4.13
C ASP A 96 -3.51 -13.74 5.61
N GLU A 97 -3.52 -15.00 5.96
CA GLU A 97 -3.40 -15.39 7.36
C GLU A 97 -2.06 -14.94 7.90
N GLY A 98 -2.03 -14.54 9.15
CA GLY A 98 -0.79 -14.12 9.78
C GLY A 98 -0.49 -12.64 9.64
N VAL A 99 -1.33 -11.92 8.92
CA VAL A 99 -1.18 -10.48 8.79
C VAL A 99 -1.75 -9.81 10.03
N ILE A 100 -1.10 -8.72 10.44
CA ILE A 100 -1.60 -7.91 11.54
C ILE A 100 -2.16 -6.63 10.95
N PHE A 101 -3.40 -6.33 11.31
CA PHE A 101 -4.05 -5.11 10.86
C PHE A 101 -4.65 -4.41 12.06
N ASP A 102 -4.28 -3.16 12.26
CA ASP A 102 -4.79 -2.36 13.35
C ASP A 102 -5.21 -1.01 12.80
N GLY A 103 -6.50 -0.76 12.70
CA GLY A 103 -6.99 0.49 12.14
C GLY A 103 -8.33 0.29 11.47
N GLU A 104 -8.56 1.06 10.44
CA GLU A 104 -9.82 1.00 9.69
C GLU A 104 -9.59 0.51 8.29
N CYS A 105 -10.48 -0.33 7.84
CA CYS A 105 -10.45 -0.83 6.48
C CYS A 105 -11.72 -0.41 5.80
N ARG A 106 -11.61 0.27 4.68
CA ARG A 106 -12.75 0.77 3.97
C ARG A 106 -12.68 0.29 2.53
N MET A 107 -13.65 -0.50 2.13
CA MET A 107 -13.72 -0.95 0.76
C MET A 107 -14.68 -0.06 0.01
N SER A 108 -14.18 0.61 -1.00
CA SER A 108 -15.04 1.47 -1.79
C SER A 108 -15.34 0.73 -3.08
N ALA A 109 -16.48 0.10 -3.10
CA ALA A 109 -16.89 -0.49 -4.34
C ALA A 109 -17.14 0.61 -5.33
N ALA A 110 -16.83 0.34 -6.50
CA ALA A 110 -17.13 1.30 -7.51
C ALA A 110 -18.59 1.54 -7.55
N GLY A 111 -19.04 2.39 -7.06
CA GLY A 111 -20.42 2.54 -6.96
C GLY A 111 -20.94 2.22 -5.66
N LYS A 112 -21.04 2.13 -5.23
CA LYS A 112 -21.59 1.99 -4.23
C LYS A 112 -21.41 1.94 -2.97
N LEU A 113 -21.66 1.77 -3.06
CA LEU A 113 -21.66 1.78 -2.02
C LEU A 113 -21.77 1.52 -1.07
N GLN A 114 -21.76 1.57 -0.97
CA GLN A 114 -21.78 1.29 -0.18
C GLN A 114 -21.70 1.21 0.91
N ASP A 115 -21.88 1.53 0.95
CA ASP A 115 -21.78 1.45 1.89
C ASP A 115 -22.00 1.00 2.80
N GLU A 116 -22.50 1.06 2.73
CA GLU A 116 -22.64 0.52 3.55
C GLU A 116 -22.35 -0.25 4.13
N ASN A 117 -22.15 -0.36 3.75
CA ASN A 117 -21.77 -1.19 4.26
C ASN A 117 -21.31 -1.52 4.88
N GLU A 118 -21.22 -1.13 4.78
CA GLU A 118 -20.80 -1.40 5.31
C GLU A 118 -20.37 -1.69 6.12
N ALA A 119 -20.64 -1.47 6.09
CA ALA A 119 -20.25 -1.70 6.78
C ALA A 119 -19.99 -2.28 7.35
N THR A 120 -20.00 -2.32 7.19
CA THR A 120 -19.68 -2.93 7.65
C THR A 120 -19.26 -3.49 8.17
N GLN A 121 -19.07 -3.46 8.24
CA GLN A 121 -18.59 -4.02 8.70
C GLN A 121 -18.11 -4.46 9.22
N THR A 122 -17.82 -4.38 9.31
CA THR A 122 -17.20 -4.97 9.78
C THR A 122 -16.70 -5.33 10.12
#